data_704af46b05bfc6592aecb5cffc099a53
#
_entry.id   704af46b05bfc6592aecb5cffc099a53
#
_cell.length_a   1.000
_cell.length_b   1.000
_cell.length_c   1.000
_cell.angle_alpha   90.00
_cell.angle_beta   90.00
_cell.angle_gamma   90.00
#
_symmetry.space_group_name_H-M   'P 1'
#
loop_
_entity.id
_entity.type
_entity.pdbx_description
1 polymer ?
#
loop_
_entity_poly.entity_id
_entity_poly.type
_entity_poly.pdbx_seq_one_letter_code
_entity_poly.pdbx_strand_id
1 'polypeptide(L)'
;MRLKRLFLGVMLLAGITGAGAANVAPEDISASISLKVPGNDAKQYPLALQKMQDGMYSCRASETLPLDIIRQVVDKDGKQRITVTLKALENVYFNYGEQIKTGYKHSDCQFYMPGFWYRRNLRSPKEAPSFHTSDSWLVREDRLSTPLTAAFNPASGTSMSVIRIDKFDKEALTTHKEGEVILSGETSIGYTGFCNVDGVTVLAYGFPYKEAPKTYIRKLTLAPAVEAFQLLRKGDSISMTWEVSERNAADFSECVQRTWEYCYDTNRPKPVDTPYTVDRMKEVMSNFFVESYVSNTPTHYYSGVELETATCANTDVAEVGFVGRTLLNAFNALEYGKQQNRQDLVDNANHIFDTYLQNGFSPAGFFNEVVHYNRGFKETRHSIRRQSEGVYAILNYLNYEKQQKRKHPEWEKRIKGMLDSFLKLQNEDGSFPRKFKDDFSVVDASGGSTPSATLPLVMASKYFKDKRYLASAKRTVDYLEKELISKADYFSSTLDANCEDKEASLYAATAAYYLALVTKGEERAHYAGLAKKAAYFALSWYYTWDVPFAEGQMLGDIGLKTRGWGNVSVENNHIDVFIFEFADVLHLSLIHISEPTRH
;
A
#
# COMPACT_ATOMS: atom_id res chain seq x y z
N MET A 1 -20.54 30.42 -39.25
CA MET A 1 -19.53 31.47 -39.03
C MET A 1 -18.29 30.81 -38.43
N ARG A 2 -17.15 30.92 -39.08
CA ARG A 2 -15.93 30.14 -38.85
C ARG A 2 -15.20 30.62 -37.59
N LEU A 3 -14.92 29.75 -36.62
CA LEU A 3 -13.96 30.04 -35.56
C LEU A 3 -12.56 29.57 -35.98
N LYS A 4 -11.66 30.51 -36.11
CA LYS A 4 -10.23 30.30 -36.38
C LYS A 4 -9.56 29.71 -35.13
N ARG A 5 -8.87 28.58 -35.31
CA ARG A 5 -7.92 28.05 -34.35
C ARG A 5 -6.68 28.93 -34.32
N LEU A 6 -6.38 29.49 -33.15
CA LEU A 6 -5.07 30.09 -32.87
C LEU A 6 -4.30 29.08 -31.99
N PHE A 7 -3.32 28.41 -32.58
CA PHE A 7 -2.29 27.68 -31.83
C PHE A 7 -1.27 28.73 -31.33
N LEU A 8 -1.25 28.96 -30.03
CA LEU A 8 -0.12 29.62 -29.37
C LEU A 8 0.63 28.54 -28.59
N GLY A 9 1.78 28.12 -29.12
CA GLY A 9 2.71 27.26 -28.44
C GLY A 9 3.36 28.04 -27.29
N VAL A 10 3.00 27.70 -26.05
CA VAL A 10 3.80 28.06 -24.89
C VAL A 10 4.69 26.85 -24.59
N MET A 11 5.98 27.00 -24.90
CA MET A 11 7.02 26.10 -24.36
C MET A 11 7.00 26.25 -22.84
N LEU A 12 6.37 25.30 -22.14
CA LEU A 12 6.70 25.07 -20.75
C LEU A 12 8.08 24.42 -20.73
N LEU A 13 9.07 25.17 -20.29
CA LEU A 13 10.28 24.62 -19.69
C LEU A 13 9.87 23.92 -18.38
N ALA A 14 9.29 22.73 -18.49
CA ALA A 14 9.36 21.75 -17.42
C ALA A 14 10.83 21.39 -17.33
N GLY A 15 11.49 21.76 -16.25
CA GLY A 15 12.82 21.30 -15.96
C GLY A 15 12.81 19.78 -15.96
N ILE A 16 13.17 19.18 -17.08
CA ILE A 16 13.59 17.80 -17.17
C ILE A 16 14.90 17.76 -16.40
N THR A 17 14.80 17.56 -15.08
CA THR A 17 15.95 17.07 -14.32
C THR A 17 16.13 15.63 -14.79
N GLY A 18 17.00 15.48 -15.78
CA GLY A 18 17.26 14.20 -16.43
C GLY A 18 17.56 13.12 -15.39
N ALA A 19 17.01 11.95 -15.58
CA ALA A 19 17.62 10.74 -15.05
C ALA A 19 19.07 10.75 -15.51
N GLY A 20 20.03 10.82 -14.59
CA GLY A 20 21.41 10.57 -14.90
C GLY A 20 21.48 9.16 -15.51
N ALA A 21 22.25 8.98 -16.57
CA ALA A 21 22.44 7.64 -17.10
C ALA A 21 22.97 6.76 -15.95
N ALA A 22 22.25 5.70 -15.58
CA ALA A 22 22.81 4.70 -14.68
C ALA A 22 24.04 4.14 -15.40
N ASN A 23 25.19 4.49 -14.89
CA ASN A 23 26.46 4.06 -15.46
C ASN A 23 27.10 3.06 -14.50
N VAL A 24 26.41 1.94 -14.27
CA VAL A 24 26.97 0.85 -13.47
C VAL A 24 28.07 0.20 -14.29
N ALA A 25 29.28 0.29 -13.79
CA ALA A 25 30.41 -0.36 -14.46
C ALA A 25 30.24 -1.89 -14.38
N PRO A 26 30.59 -2.64 -15.41
CA PRO A 26 30.46 -4.10 -15.43
C PRO A 26 31.15 -4.80 -14.26
N GLU A 27 32.23 -4.24 -13.74
CA GLU A 27 33.00 -4.69 -12.57
C GLU A 27 32.26 -4.52 -11.26
N ASP A 28 31.26 -3.63 -11.20
CA ASP A 28 30.37 -3.44 -10.04
C ASP A 28 29.22 -4.45 -10.02
N ILE A 29 29.07 -5.26 -11.06
CA ILE A 29 28.06 -6.31 -11.16
C ILE A 29 28.70 -7.67 -10.93
N SER A 30 28.46 -8.26 -9.76
CA SER A 30 28.83 -9.65 -9.47
C SER A 30 27.66 -10.59 -9.71
N ALA A 31 27.95 -11.81 -10.15
CA ALA A 31 26.96 -12.84 -10.40
C ALA A 31 27.32 -14.15 -9.69
N SER A 32 26.31 -14.90 -9.28
CA SER A 32 26.45 -16.24 -8.73
C SER A 32 25.30 -17.14 -9.17
N ILE A 33 25.51 -18.44 -9.11
CA ILE A 33 24.48 -19.43 -9.34
C ILE A 33 24.58 -20.54 -8.31
N SER A 34 23.44 -20.94 -7.76
CA SER A 34 23.30 -22.13 -6.92
C SER A 34 22.74 -23.27 -7.77
N LEU A 35 23.38 -24.45 -7.71
CA LEU A 35 22.92 -25.66 -8.36
C LEU A 35 22.46 -26.67 -7.31
N LYS A 36 21.35 -27.34 -7.59
CA LYS A 36 20.73 -28.31 -6.69
C LYS A 36 20.59 -29.69 -7.36
N VAL A 37 21.08 -30.70 -6.68
CA VAL A 37 20.75 -32.10 -6.99
C VAL A 37 19.76 -32.57 -5.92
N PRO A 38 18.57 -33.10 -6.26
CA PRO A 38 17.62 -33.61 -5.28
C PRO A 38 18.27 -34.59 -4.31
N GLY A 39 18.05 -34.38 -3.01
CA GLY A 39 18.66 -35.18 -1.95
C GLY A 39 20.04 -34.71 -1.45
N ASN A 40 20.68 -33.78 -2.11
CA ASN A 40 21.95 -33.18 -1.70
C ASN A 40 21.78 -31.70 -1.39
N ASP A 41 22.72 -31.12 -0.62
CA ASP A 41 22.75 -29.65 -0.39
C ASP A 41 23.06 -28.91 -1.69
N ALA A 42 22.52 -27.70 -1.84
CA ALA A 42 22.82 -26.84 -2.96
C ALA A 42 24.29 -26.39 -2.92
N LYS A 43 24.87 -26.23 -4.08
CA LYS A 43 26.25 -25.71 -4.24
C LYS A 43 26.22 -24.38 -4.96
N GLN A 44 26.78 -23.36 -4.34
CA GLN A 44 26.89 -22.02 -4.93
C GLN A 44 28.23 -21.85 -5.65
N TYR A 45 28.17 -21.25 -6.84
CA TYR A 45 29.30 -20.93 -7.69
C TYR A 45 29.32 -19.44 -7.99
N PRO A 46 30.40 -18.71 -7.64
CA PRO A 46 30.62 -17.36 -8.16
C PRO A 46 30.90 -17.47 -9.66
N LEU A 47 30.38 -16.55 -10.45
CA LEU A 47 30.51 -16.55 -11.90
C LEU A 47 31.52 -15.51 -12.35
N ALA A 48 32.58 -15.96 -13.00
CA ALA A 48 33.56 -15.10 -13.67
C ALA A 48 33.11 -14.87 -15.13
N LEU A 49 32.29 -13.88 -15.37
CA LEU A 49 31.81 -13.52 -16.70
C LEU A 49 32.91 -12.79 -17.49
N GLN A 50 33.34 -13.38 -18.59
CA GLN A 50 34.38 -12.82 -19.47
C GLN A 50 33.73 -11.94 -20.55
N LYS A 51 34.32 -10.76 -20.80
CA LYS A 51 33.88 -9.85 -21.87
C LYS A 51 34.11 -10.52 -23.23
N MET A 52 33.05 -10.60 -24.03
CA MET A 52 33.09 -11.08 -25.40
C MET A 52 33.23 -9.93 -26.40
N GLN A 53 32.33 -8.94 -26.24
CA GLN A 53 32.28 -7.69 -27.00
C GLN A 53 31.62 -6.63 -26.15
N ASP A 54 31.45 -5.41 -26.65
CA ASP A 54 30.81 -4.35 -25.87
C ASP A 54 29.41 -4.73 -25.44
N GLY A 55 29.17 -4.61 -24.11
CA GLY A 55 27.92 -4.98 -23.48
C GLY A 55 27.62 -6.49 -23.41
N MET A 56 28.49 -7.38 -23.87
CA MET A 56 28.26 -8.82 -23.80
C MET A 56 29.34 -9.53 -22.99
N TYR A 57 28.90 -10.38 -22.07
CA TYR A 57 29.73 -11.16 -21.17
C TYR A 57 29.25 -12.61 -21.14
N SER A 58 30.14 -13.58 -21.00
CA SER A 58 29.79 -14.99 -20.93
C SER A 58 30.60 -15.78 -19.90
N CYS A 59 29.96 -16.81 -19.36
CA CYS A 59 30.59 -17.91 -18.65
C CYS A 59 30.23 -19.20 -19.38
N ARG A 60 31.24 -19.94 -19.84
CA ARG A 60 31.06 -21.21 -20.54
C ARG A 60 30.83 -22.34 -19.55
N ALA A 61 30.06 -23.31 -19.98
CA ALA A 61 29.81 -24.52 -19.23
C ALA A 61 31.11 -25.28 -18.92
N SER A 62 31.12 -25.98 -17.78
CA SER A 62 32.20 -26.87 -17.33
C SER A 62 31.60 -28.14 -16.73
N GLU A 63 32.41 -29.08 -16.32
CA GLU A 63 31.97 -30.32 -15.66
C GLU A 63 31.17 -30.06 -14.38
N THR A 64 31.50 -28.98 -13.65
CA THR A 64 30.81 -28.61 -12.40
C THR A 64 29.68 -27.60 -12.59
N LEU A 65 29.64 -26.91 -13.73
CA LEU A 65 28.63 -25.92 -14.10
C LEU A 65 28.10 -26.24 -15.52
N PRO A 66 27.09 -27.12 -15.68
CA PRO A 66 26.62 -27.55 -16.99
C PRO A 66 25.68 -26.53 -17.66
N LEU A 67 26.05 -25.24 -17.59
CA LEU A 67 25.28 -24.11 -18.10
C LEU A 67 26.15 -23.13 -18.87
N ASP A 68 25.78 -22.82 -20.10
CA ASP A 68 26.28 -21.61 -20.77
C ASP A 68 25.49 -20.41 -20.29
N ILE A 69 26.16 -19.36 -19.84
CA ILE A 69 25.57 -18.14 -19.30
C ILE A 69 26.04 -16.96 -20.16
N ILE A 70 25.09 -16.17 -20.63
CA ILE A 70 25.34 -14.93 -21.37
C ILE A 70 24.64 -13.79 -20.65
N ARG A 71 25.37 -12.72 -20.33
CA ARG A 71 24.86 -11.45 -19.82
C ARG A 71 25.03 -10.38 -20.89
N GLN A 72 23.95 -9.72 -21.25
CA GLN A 72 23.95 -8.56 -22.14
C GLN A 72 23.58 -7.33 -21.34
N VAL A 73 24.36 -6.27 -21.45
CA VAL A 73 24.10 -4.95 -20.85
C VAL A 73 23.94 -3.94 -21.98
N VAL A 74 22.80 -3.26 -22.03
CA VAL A 74 22.47 -2.27 -23.06
C VAL A 74 22.02 -0.98 -22.40
N ASP A 75 22.69 0.12 -22.73
CA ASP A 75 22.24 1.45 -22.33
C ASP A 75 21.11 1.89 -23.23
N LYS A 76 19.99 2.24 -22.62
CA LYS A 76 18.79 2.71 -23.32
C LYS A 76 18.07 3.81 -22.52
N ASP A 77 17.91 4.97 -23.10
CA ASP A 77 17.15 6.11 -22.54
C ASP A 77 17.63 6.50 -21.12
N GLY A 78 18.94 6.48 -20.88
CA GLY A 78 19.54 6.78 -19.57
C GLY A 78 19.37 5.68 -18.52
N LYS A 79 19.07 4.46 -18.92
CA LYS A 79 18.93 3.28 -18.07
C LYS A 79 19.78 2.15 -18.62
N GLN A 80 20.20 1.23 -17.76
CA GLN A 80 20.89 0.02 -18.17
C GLN A 80 19.95 -1.18 -18.10
N ARG A 81 19.77 -1.83 -19.24
CA ARG A 81 19.03 -3.09 -19.34
C ARG A 81 20.00 -4.24 -19.31
N ILE A 82 19.81 -5.13 -18.33
CA ILE A 82 20.62 -6.32 -18.11
C ILE A 82 19.77 -7.53 -18.45
N THR A 83 20.13 -8.25 -19.51
CA THR A 83 19.49 -9.51 -19.89
C THR A 83 20.46 -10.66 -19.67
N VAL A 84 20.02 -11.66 -18.91
CA VAL A 84 20.79 -12.88 -18.66
C VAL A 84 20.09 -14.06 -19.28
N THR A 85 20.83 -14.82 -20.09
CA THR A 85 20.35 -16.06 -20.71
C THR A 85 21.18 -17.24 -20.20
N LEU A 86 20.46 -18.22 -19.64
CA LEU A 86 21.03 -19.52 -19.24
C LEU A 86 20.61 -20.57 -20.24
N LYS A 87 21.59 -21.38 -20.73
CA LYS A 87 21.34 -22.53 -21.59
C LYS A 87 21.90 -23.79 -20.94
N ALA A 88 21.06 -24.78 -20.71
CA ALA A 88 21.44 -26.01 -20.05
C ALA A 88 22.04 -27.02 -21.02
N LEU A 89 23.19 -27.59 -20.67
CA LEU A 89 23.84 -28.70 -21.39
C LEU A 89 23.46 -30.05 -20.78
N GLU A 90 22.94 -30.04 -19.54
CA GLU A 90 22.38 -31.18 -18.82
C GLU A 90 21.13 -30.72 -18.03
N ASN A 91 20.33 -31.67 -17.53
CA ASN A 91 19.24 -31.32 -16.63
C ASN A 91 19.79 -30.77 -15.32
N VAL A 92 19.38 -29.54 -14.93
CA VAL A 92 19.89 -28.87 -13.75
C VAL A 92 18.80 -28.09 -13.01
N TYR A 93 18.77 -28.21 -11.69
CA TYR A 93 18.01 -27.28 -10.85
C TYR A 93 18.90 -26.12 -10.48
N PHE A 94 18.45 -24.90 -10.72
CA PHE A 94 19.26 -23.70 -10.55
C PHE A 94 18.54 -22.61 -9.75
N ASN A 95 19.33 -21.73 -9.14
CA ASN A 95 18.94 -20.40 -8.67
C ASN A 95 20.06 -19.43 -9.08
N TYR A 96 19.73 -18.44 -9.89
CA TYR A 96 20.66 -17.43 -10.40
C TYR A 96 20.49 -16.11 -9.67
N GLY A 97 21.60 -15.39 -9.37
CA GLY A 97 21.54 -14.07 -8.77
C GLY A 97 22.65 -13.14 -9.19
N GLU A 98 22.34 -11.85 -9.20
CA GLU A 98 23.29 -10.76 -9.39
C GLU A 98 23.22 -9.75 -8.25
N GLN A 99 24.31 -9.02 -8.07
CA GLN A 99 24.47 -7.96 -7.10
C GLN A 99 25.16 -6.76 -7.76
N ILE A 100 24.60 -5.57 -7.55
CA ILE A 100 25.13 -4.30 -8.05
C ILE A 100 25.59 -3.46 -6.88
N LYS A 101 26.88 -3.08 -6.87
CA LYS A 101 27.41 -2.11 -5.91
C LYS A 101 26.94 -0.71 -6.27
N THR A 102 26.29 -0.02 -5.33
CA THR A 102 25.78 1.33 -5.55
C THR A 102 26.80 2.43 -5.32
N GLY A 103 27.93 2.12 -4.66
CA GLY A 103 28.87 3.11 -4.14
C GLY A 103 28.36 3.87 -2.90
N TYR A 104 27.15 3.61 -2.43
CA TYR A 104 26.59 4.28 -1.26
C TYR A 104 27.01 3.57 0.03
N LYS A 105 27.36 4.38 1.06
CA LYS A 105 27.59 3.84 2.39
C LYS A 105 26.26 3.33 2.97
N HIS A 106 26.24 2.07 3.38
CA HIS A 106 25.00 1.38 3.78
C HIS A 106 24.29 2.02 4.97
N SER A 107 25.07 2.48 5.96
CA SER A 107 24.51 3.18 7.14
C SER A 107 23.73 4.45 6.80
N ASP A 108 23.98 5.07 5.65
CA ASP A 108 23.40 6.35 5.29
C ASP A 108 22.17 6.18 4.36
N CYS A 109 21.95 4.95 3.83
CA CYS A 109 20.89 4.66 2.90
C CYS A 109 19.50 4.47 3.54
N GLN A 110 18.49 4.80 2.77
CA GLN A 110 17.09 4.45 2.97
C GLN A 110 16.63 3.57 1.80
N PHE A 111 15.82 2.57 2.08
CA PHE A 111 15.43 1.57 1.09
C PHE A 111 13.94 1.65 0.79
N TYR A 112 13.58 1.32 -0.45
CA TYR A 112 12.22 1.27 -0.91
C TYR A 112 11.98 -0.01 -1.71
N MET A 113 11.08 -0.85 -1.20
CA MET A 113 10.48 -1.97 -1.94
C MET A 113 8.97 -1.78 -1.86
N PRO A 114 8.29 -1.51 -2.99
CA PRO A 114 6.91 -1.03 -3.01
C PRO A 114 5.94 -1.96 -2.28
N GLY A 115 5.18 -1.41 -1.34
CA GLY A 115 4.19 -2.15 -0.54
C GLY A 115 4.76 -3.06 0.54
N PHE A 116 6.08 -3.09 0.74
CA PHE A 116 6.72 -4.00 1.69
C PHE A 116 7.80 -3.35 2.55
N TRP A 117 8.57 -2.40 2.03
CA TRP A 117 9.68 -1.78 2.74
C TRP A 117 9.79 -0.29 2.46
N TYR A 118 9.84 0.50 3.54
CA TYR A 118 10.00 1.95 3.50
C TYR A 118 11.08 2.40 4.48
N ARG A 119 12.11 3.07 3.97
CA ARG A 119 13.31 3.49 4.73
C ARG A 119 14.04 2.29 5.36
N ARG A 120 13.82 2.01 6.63
CA ARG A 120 14.43 0.90 7.38
C ARG A 120 13.41 0.06 8.15
N ASN A 121 12.12 0.31 7.97
CA ASN A 121 11.02 -0.32 8.71
C ASN A 121 11.24 -0.33 10.24
N LEU A 122 11.83 0.75 10.80
CA LEU A 122 12.20 0.81 12.22
C LEU A 122 11.00 0.94 13.18
N ARG A 123 9.80 1.19 12.64
CA ARG A 123 8.57 1.16 13.44
C ARG A 123 8.05 -0.25 13.69
N SER A 124 8.44 -1.19 12.85
CA SER A 124 8.12 -2.61 13.00
C SER A 124 9.04 -3.29 14.00
N PRO A 125 8.56 -4.28 14.77
CA PRO A 125 9.39 -5.04 15.70
C PRO A 125 10.29 -6.05 14.97
N LYS A 126 11.14 -6.75 15.71
CA LYS A 126 12.05 -7.76 15.15
C LYS A 126 11.34 -9.01 14.58
N GLU A 127 10.07 -9.20 14.90
CA GLU A 127 9.21 -10.27 14.38
C GLU A 127 8.64 -9.96 13.00
N ALA A 128 8.93 -8.77 12.47
CA ALA A 128 8.55 -8.33 11.14
C ALA A 128 9.80 -7.96 10.29
N PRO A 129 9.66 -7.83 8.96
CA PRO A 129 10.75 -7.37 8.11
C PRO A 129 11.19 -5.95 8.52
N SER A 130 12.37 -5.84 9.11
CA SER A 130 12.91 -4.58 9.62
C SER A 130 14.42 -4.62 9.84
N PHE A 131 15.06 -3.46 10.00
CA PHE A 131 16.48 -3.38 10.42
C PHE A 131 16.73 -3.90 11.84
N HIS A 132 15.69 -4.08 12.65
CA HIS A 132 15.84 -4.75 13.95
C HIS A 132 16.20 -6.24 13.81
N THR A 133 15.86 -6.85 12.67
CA THR A 133 16.20 -8.24 12.37
C THR A 133 17.48 -8.34 11.55
N SER A 134 17.64 -7.54 10.53
CA SER A 134 18.80 -7.52 9.64
C SER A 134 18.85 -6.22 8.84
N ASP A 135 20.06 -5.79 8.50
CA ASP A 135 20.32 -4.70 7.55
C ASP A 135 20.40 -5.15 6.08
N SER A 136 20.14 -6.43 5.83
CA SER A 136 20.15 -7.04 4.50
C SER A 136 18.91 -7.90 4.31
N TRP A 137 18.16 -7.68 3.23
CA TRP A 137 16.91 -8.37 2.95
C TRP A 137 16.77 -8.71 1.47
N LEU A 138 16.44 -9.95 1.20
CA LEU A 138 15.97 -10.44 -0.10
C LEU A 138 14.53 -10.93 0.05
N VAL A 139 13.67 -10.53 -0.87
CA VAL A 139 12.24 -10.87 -0.81
C VAL A 139 11.74 -11.35 -2.17
N ARG A 140 10.74 -12.21 -2.16
CA ARG A 140 10.01 -12.63 -3.36
C ARG A 140 9.36 -11.42 -4.02
N GLU A 141 9.38 -11.39 -5.35
CA GLU A 141 8.78 -10.28 -6.13
C GLU A 141 7.27 -10.17 -5.93
N ASP A 142 6.56 -11.26 -5.70
CA ASP A 142 5.11 -11.30 -5.49
C ASP A 142 4.62 -10.66 -4.18
N ARG A 143 5.54 -10.38 -3.25
CA ARG A 143 5.24 -9.58 -2.06
C ARG A 143 5.14 -8.08 -2.34
N LEU A 144 5.64 -7.65 -3.48
CA LEU A 144 5.81 -6.25 -3.81
C LEU A 144 4.68 -5.77 -4.72
N SER A 145 4.18 -4.57 -4.47
CA SER A 145 3.21 -3.93 -5.37
C SER A 145 3.79 -3.60 -6.74
N THR A 146 5.12 -3.59 -6.85
CA THR A 146 5.91 -3.60 -8.09
C THR A 146 7.23 -4.33 -7.82
N PRO A 147 7.71 -5.23 -8.69
CA PRO A 147 8.92 -6.03 -8.47
C PRO A 147 10.20 -5.18 -8.60
N LEU A 148 10.45 -4.31 -7.63
CA LEU A 148 11.52 -3.33 -7.60
C LEU A 148 12.15 -3.19 -6.21
N THR A 149 13.46 -2.94 -6.19
CA THR A 149 14.18 -2.41 -5.02
C THR A 149 14.91 -1.14 -5.39
N ALA A 150 14.84 -0.12 -4.53
CA ALA A 150 15.62 1.10 -4.63
C ALA A 150 16.38 1.39 -3.34
N ALA A 151 17.60 1.92 -3.47
CA ALA A 151 18.38 2.52 -2.41
C ALA A 151 18.50 4.02 -2.64
N PHE A 152 18.12 4.83 -1.67
CA PHE A 152 18.23 6.28 -1.67
C PHE A 152 19.30 6.73 -0.69
N ASN A 153 20.22 7.56 -1.15
CA ASN A 153 21.21 8.20 -0.31
C ASN A 153 20.84 9.68 -0.07
N PRO A 154 20.35 10.04 1.12
CA PRO A 154 19.94 11.42 1.42
C PRO A 154 21.08 12.44 1.32
N ALA A 155 22.33 12.02 1.57
CA ALA A 155 23.47 12.93 1.55
C ALA A 155 23.83 13.40 0.13
N SER A 156 23.70 12.52 -0.87
CA SER A 156 23.91 12.88 -2.27
C SER A 156 22.63 13.32 -2.99
N GLY A 157 21.46 13.05 -2.42
CA GLY A 157 20.18 13.29 -3.09
C GLY A 157 19.97 12.38 -4.31
N THR A 158 20.57 11.17 -4.31
CA THR A 158 20.50 10.22 -5.43
C THR A 158 19.91 8.90 -4.99
N SER A 159 19.24 8.22 -5.90
CA SER A 159 18.74 6.87 -5.71
C SER A 159 19.11 5.98 -6.88
N MET A 160 19.47 4.72 -6.59
CA MET A 160 19.62 3.66 -7.59
C MET A 160 18.51 2.65 -7.39
N SER A 161 17.91 2.16 -8.47
CA SER A 161 16.86 1.14 -8.43
C SER A 161 17.06 0.06 -9.46
N VAL A 162 16.64 -1.15 -9.14
CA VAL A 162 16.55 -2.29 -10.05
C VAL A 162 15.12 -2.79 -10.10
N ILE A 163 14.58 -2.93 -11.32
CA ILE A 163 13.24 -3.47 -11.57
C ILE A 163 13.35 -4.64 -12.56
N ARG A 164 12.55 -5.68 -12.34
CA ARG A 164 12.39 -6.72 -13.33
C ARG A 164 11.32 -6.36 -14.35
N ILE A 165 11.62 -6.55 -15.64
CA ILE A 165 10.75 -6.13 -16.74
C ILE A 165 10.26 -7.30 -17.60
N ASP A 166 10.41 -8.52 -17.12
CA ASP A 166 9.89 -9.72 -17.77
C ASP A 166 8.37 -9.85 -17.63
N LYS A 167 7.80 -10.80 -18.36
CA LYS A 167 6.42 -11.17 -18.22
C LYS A 167 6.25 -12.12 -17.03
N PHE A 168 5.26 -11.81 -16.18
CA PHE A 168 4.89 -12.62 -15.02
C PHE A 168 3.57 -13.34 -15.31
N ASP A 169 3.61 -14.62 -15.65
CA ASP A 169 2.44 -15.38 -16.06
C ASP A 169 2.37 -16.82 -15.53
N LYS A 170 3.37 -17.25 -14.75
CA LYS A 170 3.45 -18.62 -14.25
C LYS A 170 3.77 -18.64 -12.75
N GLU A 171 3.14 -19.53 -12.02
CA GLU A 171 3.50 -19.90 -10.67
C GLU A 171 3.26 -21.38 -10.44
N ALA A 172 4.17 -22.03 -9.71
CA ALA A 172 4.07 -23.44 -9.37
C ALA A 172 3.52 -23.61 -7.96
N LEU A 173 2.67 -24.62 -7.77
CA LEU A 173 2.29 -25.05 -6.43
C LEU A 173 3.53 -25.48 -5.65
N THR A 174 3.71 -24.87 -4.49
CA THR A 174 4.75 -25.23 -3.55
C THR A 174 4.21 -25.17 -2.13
N THR A 175 4.57 -26.15 -1.33
CA THR A 175 4.39 -26.02 0.12
C THR A 175 5.57 -25.22 0.65
N HIS A 176 5.27 -24.22 1.45
CA HIS A 176 6.32 -23.46 2.12
C HIS A 176 7.08 -24.38 3.08
N LYS A 177 8.39 -24.54 2.84
CA LYS A 177 9.29 -25.33 3.69
C LYS A 177 10.46 -24.49 4.12
N GLU A 178 11.06 -24.82 5.23
CA GLU A 178 12.31 -24.22 5.64
C GLU A 178 13.45 -24.63 4.68
N GLY A 179 14.33 -23.67 4.37
CA GLY A 179 15.52 -23.90 3.59
C GLY A 179 15.30 -23.99 2.08
N GLU A 180 15.75 -25.05 1.45
CA GLU A 180 15.76 -25.23 0.00
C GLU A 180 14.43 -25.84 -0.51
N VAL A 181 13.89 -25.27 -1.60
CA VAL A 181 12.64 -25.70 -2.24
C VAL A 181 12.90 -26.07 -3.69
N ILE A 182 12.55 -27.30 -4.07
CA ILE A 182 12.49 -27.70 -5.47
C ILE A 182 11.07 -27.44 -5.97
N LEU A 183 10.96 -26.59 -6.99
CA LEU A 183 9.67 -26.25 -7.59
C LEU A 183 9.09 -27.44 -8.35
N SER A 184 7.80 -27.66 -8.19
CA SER A 184 7.07 -28.73 -8.89
C SER A 184 6.79 -28.42 -10.37
N GLY A 185 7.01 -27.16 -10.79
CA GLY A 185 6.78 -26.66 -12.14
C GLY A 185 7.57 -25.38 -12.39
N GLU A 186 7.16 -24.63 -13.39
CA GLU A 186 7.77 -23.34 -13.72
C GLU A 186 7.15 -22.21 -12.92
N THR A 187 7.97 -21.26 -12.48
CA THR A 187 7.54 -19.97 -11.93
C THR A 187 8.03 -18.81 -12.79
N SER A 188 7.39 -17.67 -12.72
CA SER A 188 7.92 -16.39 -13.22
C SER A 188 8.47 -15.52 -12.08
N ILE A 189 8.34 -15.95 -10.83
CA ILE A 189 8.68 -15.15 -9.66
C ILE A 189 10.16 -15.28 -9.32
N GLY A 190 10.83 -14.16 -9.30
CA GLY A 190 12.20 -14.01 -8.81
C GLY A 190 12.26 -13.37 -7.43
N TYR A 191 13.39 -12.76 -7.14
CA TYR A 191 13.61 -12.01 -5.91
C TYR A 191 14.35 -10.71 -6.20
N THR A 192 14.17 -9.76 -5.27
CA THR A 192 14.92 -8.51 -5.25
C THR A 192 15.17 -8.08 -3.80
N GLY A 193 16.13 -7.19 -3.58
CA GLY A 193 16.45 -6.71 -2.26
C GLY A 193 17.71 -5.88 -2.18
N PHE A 194 18.19 -5.70 -0.97
CA PHE A 194 19.42 -4.96 -0.67
C PHE A 194 20.28 -5.72 0.34
N CYS A 195 21.57 -5.56 0.26
CA CYS A 195 22.54 -6.17 1.18
C CYS A 195 23.59 -5.15 1.62
N ASN A 196 24.10 -5.36 2.82
CA ASN A 196 25.30 -4.71 3.32
C ASN A 196 26.50 -5.60 3.01
N VAL A 197 27.40 -5.13 2.14
CA VAL A 197 28.65 -5.82 1.85
C VAL A 197 29.80 -4.88 2.20
N ASP A 198 30.52 -5.20 3.26
CA ASP A 198 31.65 -4.40 3.76
C ASP A 198 31.33 -2.90 3.97
N GLY A 199 30.10 -2.60 4.42
CA GLY A 199 29.65 -1.23 4.68
C GLY A 199 29.12 -0.50 3.43
N VAL A 200 29.11 -1.16 2.27
CA VAL A 200 28.58 -0.62 1.00
C VAL A 200 27.20 -1.24 0.72
N THR A 201 26.27 -0.41 0.25
CA THR A 201 24.97 -0.89 -0.23
C THR A 201 25.10 -1.61 -1.55
N VAL A 202 24.54 -2.79 -1.61
CA VAL A 202 24.42 -3.61 -2.81
C VAL A 202 22.93 -3.86 -3.08
N LEU A 203 22.48 -3.64 -4.31
CA LEU A 203 21.17 -4.09 -4.78
C LEU A 203 21.32 -5.52 -5.32
N ALA A 204 20.49 -6.43 -4.82
CA ALA A 204 20.52 -7.84 -5.18
C ALA A 204 19.22 -8.26 -5.87
N TYR A 205 19.31 -9.10 -6.89
CA TYR A 205 18.16 -9.62 -7.62
C TYR A 205 18.50 -10.97 -8.27
N GLY A 206 17.49 -11.74 -8.60
CA GLY A 206 17.69 -13.04 -9.22
C GLY A 206 16.43 -13.83 -9.48
N PHE A 207 16.63 -15.09 -9.91
CA PHE A 207 15.55 -15.99 -10.32
C PHE A 207 15.99 -17.47 -10.18
N PRO A 208 15.10 -18.40 -9.75
CA PRO A 208 13.78 -18.15 -9.16
C PRO A 208 13.89 -17.49 -7.78
N TYR A 209 12.78 -17.39 -7.06
CA TYR A 209 12.71 -16.63 -5.81
C TYR A 209 13.64 -17.13 -4.70
N LYS A 210 14.06 -16.17 -3.87
CA LYS A 210 14.83 -16.37 -2.64
C LYS A 210 14.37 -15.36 -1.60
N GLU A 211 14.27 -15.77 -0.34
CA GLU A 211 14.02 -14.87 0.80
C GLU A 211 15.07 -15.09 1.87
N ALA A 212 15.72 -14.01 2.29
CA ALA A 212 16.77 -14.01 3.31
C ALA A 212 16.81 -12.66 4.05
N PRO A 213 17.24 -12.61 5.32
CA PRO A 213 17.65 -13.72 6.18
C PRO A 213 16.50 -14.53 6.74
N LYS A 214 15.27 -14.05 6.54
CA LYS A 214 14.02 -14.66 6.97
C LYS A 214 12.99 -14.61 5.85
N THR A 215 12.03 -15.53 5.93
CA THR A 215 10.86 -15.56 5.06
C THR A 215 9.66 -15.00 5.82
N TYR A 216 8.93 -14.07 5.21
CA TYR A 216 7.68 -13.59 5.75
C TYR A 216 6.58 -14.64 5.56
N ILE A 217 5.89 -15.04 6.64
CA ILE A 217 4.77 -16.00 6.59
C ILE A 217 3.44 -15.29 6.76
N ARG A 218 3.33 -14.47 7.79
CA ARG A 218 2.15 -13.66 8.13
C ARG A 218 2.53 -12.61 9.17
N LYS A 219 1.60 -11.75 9.56
CA LYS A 219 1.81 -10.72 10.57
C LYS A 219 2.57 -11.26 11.77
N LEU A 220 3.68 -10.59 12.10
CA LEU A 220 4.56 -10.90 13.24
C LEU A 220 5.08 -12.36 13.24
N THR A 221 5.21 -12.97 12.07
CA THR A 221 5.70 -14.35 11.96
C THR A 221 6.69 -14.45 10.80
N LEU A 222 7.94 -14.67 11.14
CA LEU A 222 9.04 -14.92 10.22
C LEU A 222 9.50 -16.39 10.35
N ALA A 223 9.77 -17.03 9.22
CA ALA A 223 10.40 -18.35 9.13
C ALA A 223 11.88 -18.21 8.72
N PRO A 224 12.69 -19.26 8.81
CA PRO A 224 14.02 -19.30 8.22
C PRO A 224 14.05 -18.93 6.75
N ALA A 225 15.24 -18.57 6.24
CA ALA A 225 15.47 -18.26 4.83
C ALA A 225 15.03 -19.41 3.91
N VAL A 226 14.62 -19.07 2.69
CA VAL A 226 14.23 -20.05 1.67
C VAL A 226 14.90 -19.71 0.35
N GLU A 227 15.35 -20.74 -0.39
CA GLU A 227 15.87 -20.64 -1.74
C GLU A 227 15.17 -21.66 -2.64
N ALA A 228 14.56 -21.17 -3.74
CA ALA A 228 13.84 -22.01 -4.69
C ALA A 228 14.72 -22.40 -5.86
N PHE A 229 14.53 -23.63 -6.36
CA PHE A 229 15.26 -24.18 -7.49
C PHE A 229 14.29 -24.64 -8.57
N GLN A 230 14.45 -24.11 -9.78
CA GLN A 230 13.67 -24.51 -10.95
C GLN A 230 14.50 -25.43 -11.86
N LEU A 231 13.83 -26.45 -12.40
CA LEU A 231 14.47 -27.33 -13.39
C LEU A 231 14.61 -26.60 -14.73
N LEU A 232 15.85 -26.60 -15.27
CA LEU A 232 16.14 -26.30 -16.66
C LEU A 232 16.60 -27.58 -17.34
N ARG A 233 15.88 -28.03 -18.37
CA ARG A 233 16.18 -29.29 -19.04
C ARG A 233 17.32 -29.12 -20.03
N LYS A 234 18.02 -30.20 -20.29
CA LYS A 234 19.08 -30.23 -21.33
C LYS A 234 18.57 -29.69 -22.67
N GLY A 235 19.27 -28.70 -23.19
CA GLY A 235 18.96 -28.04 -24.45
C GLY A 235 18.05 -26.81 -24.32
N ASP A 236 17.32 -26.67 -23.19
CA ASP A 236 16.46 -25.53 -22.95
C ASP A 236 17.26 -24.29 -22.57
N SER A 237 16.66 -23.13 -22.80
CA SER A 237 17.20 -21.83 -22.41
C SER A 237 16.13 -21.00 -21.69
N ILE A 238 16.56 -20.20 -20.73
CA ILE A 238 15.72 -19.20 -20.08
C ILE A 238 16.42 -17.84 -20.10
N SER A 239 15.67 -16.78 -20.34
CA SER A 239 16.17 -15.40 -20.29
C SER A 239 15.40 -14.60 -19.27
N MET A 240 16.12 -13.76 -18.52
CA MET A 240 15.59 -12.88 -17.49
C MET A 240 16.14 -11.47 -17.72
N THR A 241 15.30 -10.45 -17.53
CA THR A 241 15.69 -9.07 -17.85
C THR A 241 15.35 -8.13 -16.71
N TRP A 242 16.34 -7.36 -16.30
CA TRP A 242 16.23 -6.29 -15.32
C TRP A 242 16.61 -4.95 -15.93
N GLU A 243 16.13 -3.88 -15.37
CA GLU A 243 16.51 -2.52 -15.74
C GLU A 243 16.98 -1.77 -14.49
N VAL A 244 18.19 -1.21 -14.59
CA VAL A 244 18.82 -0.39 -13.54
C VAL A 244 18.69 1.07 -13.92
N SER A 245 18.37 1.91 -12.96
CA SER A 245 18.24 3.35 -13.20
C SER A 245 18.63 4.17 -11.97
N GLU A 246 19.22 5.34 -12.22
CA GLU A 246 19.52 6.34 -11.20
C GLU A 246 18.61 7.56 -11.34
N ARG A 247 18.26 8.18 -10.20
CA ARG A 247 17.43 9.38 -10.12
C ARG A 247 17.86 10.27 -9.00
N ASN A 248 17.69 11.58 -9.21
CA ASN A 248 17.84 12.57 -8.15
C ASN A 248 16.51 12.71 -7.41
N ALA A 249 16.58 12.90 -6.10
CA ALA A 249 15.43 13.22 -5.25
C ALA A 249 15.89 14.09 -4.08
N ALA A 250 15.12 15.09 -3.72
CA ALA A 250 15.45 16.00 -2.62
C ALA A 250 15.24 15.33 -1.25
N ASP A 251 14.28 14.41 -1.17
CA ASP A 251 13.94 13.66 0.05
C ASP A 251 13.40 12.26 -0.31
N PHE A 252 13.18 11.44 0.71
CA PHE A 252 12.66 10.08 0.52
C PHE A 252 11.25 10.06 -0.09
N SER A 253 10.41 11.04 0.21
CA SER A 253 9.06 11.15 -0.38
C SER A 253 9.14 11.36 -1.89
N GLU A 254 10.04 12.25 -2.34
CA GLU A 254 10.28 12.46 -3.77
C GLU A 254 10.93 11.23 -4.44
N CYS A 255 11.82 10.54 -3.72
CA CYS A 255 12.37 9.26 -4.19
C CYS A 255 11.27 8.23 -4.45
N VAL A 256 10.33 8.05 -3.51
CA VAL A 256 9.18 7.15 -3.69
C VAL A 256 8.31 7.61 -4.86
N GLN A 257 7.98 8.89 -4.95
CA GLN A 257 7.16 9.44 -6.05
C GLN A 257 7.81 9.16 -7.41
N ARG A 258 9.05 9.57 -7.62
CA ARG A 258 9.74 9.43 -8.92
C ARG A 258 9.98 7.97 -9.29
N THR A 259 10.23 7.12 -8.29
CA THR A 259 10.36 5.67 -8.50
C THR A 259 9.00 5.07 -8.87
N TRP A 260 7.91 5.48 -8.21
CA TRP A 260 6.58 5.02 -8.55
C TRP A 260 6.16 5.45 -9.98
N GLU A 261 6.40 6.70 -10.36
CA GLU A 261 6.14 7.21 -11.71
C GLU A 261 6.88 6.37 -12.76
N TYR A 262 8.14 6.06 -12.50
CA TYR A 262 8.94 5.16 -13.35
C TYR A 262 8.35 3.73 -13.44
N CYS A 263 7.94 3.16 -12.32
CA CYS A 263 7.31 1.84 -12.31
C CYS A 263 6.00 1.82 -13.11
N TYR A 264 5.18 2.85 -12.92
CA TYR A 264 3.92 3.00 -13.65
C TYR A 264 4.16 3.12 -15.16
N ASP A 265 5.11 3.95 -15.59
CA ASP A 265 5.47 4.12 -17.01
C ASP A 265 6.08 2.86 -17.61
N THR A 266 6.82 2.07 -16.81
CA THR A 266 7.42 0.80 -17.25
C THR A 266 6.35 -0.27 -17.42
N ASN A 267 5.49 -0.46 -16.43
CA ASN A 267 4.46 -1.50 -16.43
C ASN A 267 3.24 -1.13 -17.27
N ARG A 268 2.92 0.17 -17.38
CA ARG A 268 1.74 0.71 -18.08
C ARG A 268 0.48 -0.12 -17.80
N PRO A 269 0.08 -0.27 -16.52
CA PRO A 269 -1.00 -1.14 -16.15
C PRO A 269 -2.30 -0.71 -16.84
N LYS A 270 -2.92 -1.65 -17.55
CA LYS A 270 -4.24 -1.42 -18.15
C LYS A 270 -5.31 -1.64 -17.09
N PRO A 271 -6.47 -0.97 -17.20
CA PRO A 271 -7.62 -1.30 -16.36
C PRO A 271 -7.93 -2.80 -16.44
N VAL A 272 -8.43 -3.35 -15.34
CA VAL A 272 -8.93 -4.72 -15.32
C VAL A 272 -10.30 -4.73 -15.98
N ASP A 273 -10.49 -5.57 -17.01
CA ASP A 273 -11.81 -5.79 -17.59
C ASP A 273 -12.70 -6.50 -16.58
N THR A 274 -13.89 -5.93 -16.35
CA THR A 274 -14.89 -6.53 -15.47
C THR A 274 -16.19 -6.75 -16.24
N PRO A 275 -16.86 -7.90 -16.08
CA PRO A 275 -18.16 -8.13 -16.72
C PRO A 275 -19.30 -7.34 -16.04
N TYR A 276 -19.02 -6.67 -14.93
CA TYR A 276 -20.02 -5.95 -14.15
C TYR A 276 -19.99 -4.45 -14.43
N THR A 277 -21.16 -3.87 -14.66
CA THR A 277 -21.36 -2.42 -14.62
C THR A 277 -21.29 -1.91 -13.18
N VAL A 278 -21.00 -0.62 -13.00
CA VAL A 278 -21.02 0.02 -11.68
C VAL A 278 -22.37 -0.15 -10.97
N ASP A 279 -23.47 -0.05 -11.72
CA ASP A 279 -24.82 -0.23 -11.15
C ASP A 279 -25.07 -1.67 -10.71
N ARG A 280 -24.58 -2.66 -11.47
CA ARG A 280 -24.65 -4.06 -11.04
C ARG A 280 -23.80 -4.33 -9.80
N MET A 281 -22.61 -3.73 -9.71
CA MET A 281 -21.78 -3.83 -8.50
C MET A 281 -22.48 -3.23 -7.27
N LYS A 282 -23.09 -2.04 -7.40
CA LYS A 282 -23.89 -1.43 -6.33
C LYS A 282 -25.06 -2.30 -5.89
N GLU A 283 -25.77 -2.91 -6.85
CA GLU A 283 -26.87 -3.83 -6.57
C GLU A 283 -26.39 -5.05 -5.77
N VAL A 284 -25.32 -5.71 -6.21
CA VAL A 284 -24.76 -6.88 -5.52
C VAL A 284 -24.33 -6.52 -4.10
N MET A 285 -23.59 -5.41 -3.91
CA MET A 285 -23.17 -4.96 -2.58
C MET A 285 -24.37 -4.58 -1.69
N SER A 286 -25.41 -4.02 -2.26
CA SER A 286 -26.64 -3.65 -1.51
C SER A 286 -27.44 -4.89 -1.09
N ASN A 287 -27.47 -5.93 -1.92
CA ASN A 287 -28.05 -7.21 -1.53
C ASN A 287 -27.28 -7.85 -0.36
N PHE A 288 -25.95 -7.74 -0.36
CA PHE A 288 -25.13 -8.17 0.78
C PHE A 288 -25.51 -7.46 2.08
N PHE A 289 -25.85 -6.16 2.05
CA PHE A 289 -26.34 -5.46 3.25
C PHE A 289 -27.66 -6.05 3.77
N VAL A 290 -28.55 -6.50 2.90
CA VAL A 290 -29.81 -7.17 3.34
C VAL A 290 -29.52 -8.53 3.96
N GLU A 291 -28.67 -9.34 3.30
CA GLU A 291 -28.33 -10.70 3.74
C GLU A 291 -27.50 -10.71 5.02
N SER A 292 -26.67 -9.71 5.22
CA SER A 292 -25.78 -9.58 6.38
C SER A 292 -26.38 -8.83 7.55
N TYR A 293 -27.63 -8.36 7.45
CA TYR A 293 -28.28 -7.61 8.52
C TYR A 293 -28.55 -8.47 9.77
N VAL A 294 -28.13 -7.95 10.92
CA VAL A 294 -28.30 -8.57 12.23
C VAL A 294 -29.22 -7.70 13.08
N SER A 295 -30.33 -8.26 13.54
CA SER A 295 -31.35 -7.56 14.34
C SER A 295 -31.03 -7.46 15.84
N ASN A 296 -29.96 -8.06 16.32
CA ASN A 296 -29.53 -7.95 17.72
C ASN A 296 -29.06 -6.54 18.02
N THR A 297 -29.38 -6.03 19.22
CA THR A 297 -29.07 -4.63 19.60
C THR A 297 -27.62 -4.47 20.09
N PRO A 298 -26.89 -3.45 19.60
CA PRO A 298 -27.22 -2.55 18.49
C PRO A 298 -27.23 -3.29 17.15
N THR A 299 -28.22 -3.03 16.29
CA THR A 299 -28.33 -3.69 14.99
C THR A 299 -27.17 -3.28 14.09
N HIS A 300 -26.73 -4.20 13.24
CA HIS A 300 -25.55 -4.01 12.39
C HIS A 300 -25.57 -4.93 11.17
N TYR A 301 -24.53 -4.84 10.34
CA TYR A 301 -24.25 -5.81 9.29
C TYR A 301 -23.07 -6.71 9.69
N TYR A 302 -23.05 -7.94 9.19
CA TYR A 302 -21.87 -8.80 9.33
C TYR A 302 -20.65 -8.08 8.76
N SER A 303 -19.48 -8.28 9.36
CA SER A 303 -18.25 -7.62 8.93
C SER A 303 -17.48 -8.39 7.84
N GLY A 304 -18.00 -9.51 7.35
CA GLY A 304 -17.30 -10.27 6.31
C GLY A 304 -18.06 -11.45 5.72
N VAL A 305 -17.43 -12.04 4.71
CA VAL A 305 -17.85 -13.28 4.06
C VAL A 305 -16.74 -14.31 4.23
N GLU A 306 -17.10 -15.53 4.56
CA GLU A 306 -16.17 -16.65 4.56
C GLU A 306 -16.01 -17.17 3.13
N LEU A 307 -14.81 -16.99 2.57
CA LEU A 307 -14.57 -17.23 1.14
C LEU A 307 -14.71 -18.72 0.76
N GLU A 308 -14.28 -19.64 1.63
CA GLU A 308 -14.33 -21.09 1.35
C GLU A 308 -15.76 -21.62 1.26
N THR A 309 -16.68 -21.05 2.02
CA THR A 309 -18.08 -21.49 2.07
C THR A 309 -19.02 -20.54 1.35
N ALA A 310 -18.53 -19.37 0.90
CA ALA A 310 -19.31 -18.28 0.33
C ALA A 310 -20.50 -17.84 1.22
N THR A 311 -20.36 -17.98 2.53
CA THR A 311 -21.38 -17.60 3.51
C THR A 311 -21.03 -16.31 4.22
N CYS A 312 -22.03 -15.55 4.65
CA CYS A 312 -21.81 -14.38 5.50
C CYS A 312 -21.27 -14.83 6.86
N ALA A 313 -20.08 -14.36 7.22
CA ALA A 313 -19.50 -14.65 8.52
C ALA A 313 -20.22 -13.84 9.61
N ASN A 314 -20.87 -14.52 10.54
CA ASN A 314 -21.37 -13.87 11.74
C ASN A 314 -20.21 -13.62 12.70
N THR A 315 -19.70 -12.39 12.71
CA THR A 315 -18.61 -12.00 13.59
C THR A 315 -19.03 -11.83 15.04
N ASP A 316 -20.32 -11.92 15.37
CA ASP A 316 -20.84 -11.65 16.70
C ASP A 316 -20.44 -10.26 17.25
N VAL A 317 -20.12 -9.34 16.35
CA VAL A 317 -19.51 -8.06 16.66
C VAL A 317 -20.12 -6.96 15.82
N ALA A 318 -20.59 -5.88 16.47
CA ALA A 318 -20.83 -4.61 15.81
C ALA A 318 -19.62 -3.69 15.96
N GLU A 319 -19.15 -3.13 14.86
CA GLU A 319 -18.05 -2.17 14.84
C GLU A 319 -18.50 -0.84 14.25
N VAL A 320 -18.18 0.26 14.92
CA VAL A 320 -18.52 1.61 14.43
C VAL A 320 -17.60 2.09 13.32
N GLY A 321 -16.38 1.60 13.31
CA GLY A 321 -15.34 1.93 12.32
C GLY A 321 -14.50 0.72 11.92
N PHE A 322 -13.37 0.96 11.26
CA PHE A 322 -12.43 -0.05 10.78
C PHE A 322 -13.09 -1.02 9.77
N VAL A 323 -13.19 -2.31 10.05
CA VAL A 323 -13.76 -3.30 9.13
C VAL A 323 -15.30 -3.18 9.07
N GLY A 324 -15.95 -3.19 10.21
CA GLY A 324 -17.42 -3.26 10.28
C GLY A 324 -18.12 -2.01 9.77
N ARG A 325 -17.62 -0.81 10.07
CA ARG A 325 -18.15 0.50 9.63
C ARG A 325 -19.67 0.61 9.62
N THR A 326 -20.33 0.05 10.63
CA THR A 326 -21.78 -0.16 10.65
C THR A 326 -22.57 1.10 10.31
N LEU A 327 -22.18 2.26 10.88
CA LEU A 327 -22.89 3.52 10.63
C LEU A 327 -22.68 4.07 9.21
N LEU A 328 -21.49 3.90 8.65
CA LEU A 328 -21.21 4.31 7.26
C LEU A 328 -21.93 3.41 6.27
N ASN A 329 -21.95 2.11 6.52
CA ASN A 329 -22.68 1.14 5.70
C ASN A 329 -24.19 1.39 5.77
N ALA A 330 -24.73 1.74 6.96
CA ALA A 330 -26.13 2.13 7.11
C ALA A 330 -26.45 3.41 6.31
N PHE A 331 -25.57 4.41 6.31
CA PHE A 331 -25.75 5.60 5.50
C PHE A 331 -25.75 5.25 3.99
N ASN A 332 -24.81 4.45 3.51
CA ASN A 332 -24.75 4.03 2.12
C ASN A 332 -25.99 3.22 1.72
N ALA A 333 -26.47 2.33 2.59
CA ALA A 333 -27.69 1.56 2.37
C ALA A 333 -28.93 2.45 2.33
N LEU A 334 -29.03 3.44 3.21
CA LEU A 334 -30.13 4.41 3.24
C LEU A 334 -30.19 5.22 1.94
N GLU A 335 -29.05 5.79 1.54
CA GLU A 335 -28.98 6.63 0.34
C GLU A 335 -29.32 5.83 -0.92
N TYR A 336 -28.69 4.67 -1.12
CA TYR A 336 -28.98 3.79 -2.25
C TYR A 336 -30.42 3.25 -2.22
N GLY A 337 -30.91 2.84 -1.03
CA GLY A 337 -32.28 2.38 -0.85
C GLY A 337 -33.32 3.43 -1.24
N LYS A 338 -33.10 4.70 -0.90
CA LYS A 338 -33.96 5.80 -1.32
C LYS A 338 -33.88 6.05 -2.84
N GLN A 339 -32.69 5.98 -3.43
CA GLN A 339 -32.50 6.17 -4.88
C GLN A 339 -33.15 5.05 -5.70
N GLN A 340 -33.16 3.82 -5.21
CA GLN A 340 -33.63 2.63 -5.90
C GLN A 340 -35.02 2.15 -5.44
N ASN A 341 -35.68 2.87 -4.53
CA ASN A 341 -36.96 2.48 -3.90
C ASN A 341 -36.90 1.10 -3.20
N ARG A 342 -35.74 0.78 -2.59
CA ARG A 342 -35.49 -0.44 -1.80
C ARG A 342 -35.79 -0.16 -0.33
N GLN A 343 -37.06 -0.40 0.08
CA GLN A 343 -37.54 -0.09 1.43
C GLN A 343 -36.85 -0.97 2.49
N ASP A 344 -36.49 -2.20 2.18
CA ASP A 344 -35.73 -3.11 3.03
C ASP A 344 -34.39 -2.50 3.49
N LEU A 345 -33.62 -1.91 2.58
CA LEU A 345 -32.36 -1.21 2.90
C LEU A 345 -32.60 0.01 3.78
N VAL A 346 -33.67 0.77 3.50
CA VAL A 346 -34.02 1.97 4.25
C VAL A 346 -34.42 1.63 5.69
N ASP A 347 -35.23 0.59 5.88
CA ASP A 347 -35.73 0.18 7.20
C ASP A 347 -34.57 -0.38 8.05
N ASN A 348 -33.71 -1.24 7.49
CA ASN A 348 -32.53 -1.75 8.18
C ASN A 348 -31.59 -0.61 8.60
N ALA A 349 -31.33 0.34 7.71
CA ALA A 349 -30.48 1.48 8.01
C ALA A 349 -31.05 2.36 9.13
N ASN A 350 -32.34 2.67 9.09
CA ASN A 350 -33.00 3.43 10.15
C ASN A 350 -32.94 2.70 11.51
N HIS A 351 -33.17 1.39 11.53
CA HIS A 351 -33.03 0.58 12.75
C HIS A 351 -31.60 0.65 13.30
N ILE A 352 -30.58 0.62 12.44
CA ILE A 352 -29.19 0.76 12.87
C ILE A 352 -28.97 2.14 13.51
N PHE A 353 -29.39 3.24 12.89
CA PHE A 353 -29.25 4.57 13.47
C PHE A 353 -29.99 4.70 14.81
N ASP A 354 -31.23 4.21 14.91
CA ASP A 354 -32.02 4.30 16.13
C ASP A 354 -31.42 3.50 17.29
N THR A 355 -30.95 2.28 17.03
CA THR A 355 -30.36 1.42 18.06
C THR A 355 -28.99 1.91 18.51
N TYR A 356 -28.17 2.45 17.59
CA TYR A 356 -26.90 3.08 17.97
C TYR A 356 -27.10 4.36 18.76
N LEU A 357 -28.09 5.18 18.42
CA LEU A 357 -28.43 6.38 19.20
C LEU A 357 -28.75 6.04 20.65
N GLN A 358 -29.49 4.94 20.89
CA GLN A 358 -29.92 4.50 22.20
C GLN A 358 -28.84 3.75 22.98
N ASN A 359 -28.07 2.87 22.32
CA ASN A 359 -27.24 1.87 22.97
C ASN A 359 -25.75 1.92 22.57
N GLY A 360 -25.40 2.74 21.58
CA GLY A 360 -24.07 2.75 20.95
C GLY A 360 -23.04 3.67 21.63
N PHE A 361 -23.36 4.26 22.80
CA PHE A 361 -22.46 5.22 23.45
C PHE A 361 -21.98 4.75 24.82
N SER A 362 -20.73 5.09 25.13
CA SER A 362 -20.16 4.94 26.46
C SER A 362 -20.72 5.98 27.43
N PRO A 363 -20.52 5.83 28.76
CA PRO A 363 -20.94 6.84 29.73
C PRO A 363 -20.37 8.24 29.48
N ALA A 364 -19.15 8.35 28.93
CA ALA A 364 -18.53 9.61 28.55
C ALA A 364 -19.03 10.20 27.23
N GLY A 365 -19.87 9.47 26.51
CA GLY A 365 -20.48 9.91 25.25
C GLY A 365 -19.67 9.62 24.00
N PHE A 366 -18.63 8.79 24.06
CA PHE A 366 -17.95 8.22 22.91
C PHE A 366 -18.73 7.03 22.35
N PHE A 367 -18.51 6.69 21.07
CA PHE A 367 -19.04 5.44 20.55
C PHE A 367 -18.44 4.23 21.28
N ASN A 368 -19.30 3.24 21.60
CA ASN A 368 -18.83 1.88 21.86
C ASN A 368 -18.29 1.34 20.53
N GLU A 369 -16.97 1.28 20.39
CA GLU A 369 -16.32 0.98 19.10
C GLU A 369 -16.57 -0.43 18.63
N VAL A 370 -16.57 -1.37 19.58
CA VAL A 370 -16.78 -2.80 19.36
C VAL A 370 -17.73 -3.32 20.43
N VAL A 371 -18.80 -3.97 20.00
CA VAL A 371 -19.77 -4.62 20.88
C VAL A 371 -19.84 -6.11 20.53
N HIS A 372 -19.48 -6.97 21.48
CA HIS A 372 -19.61 -8.41 21.37
C HIS A 372 -20.93 -8.86 22.01
N TYR A 373 -21.89 -9.28 21.21
CA TYR A 373 -23.25 -9.60 21.68
C TYR A 373 -23.28 -10.82 22.59
N ASN A 374 -22.66 -11.91 22.18
CA ASN A 374 -22.72 -13.18 22.91
C ASN A 374 -21.97 -13.13 24.25
N ARG A 375 -21.03 -12.20 24.40
CA ARG A 375 -20.18 -12.08 25.58
C ARG A 375 -20.60 -10.94 26.51
N GLY A 376 -21.56 -10.11 26.09
CA GLY A 376 -21.93 -8.87 26.80
C GLY A 376 -20.76 -7.89 26.97
N PHE A 377 -19.66 -8.08 26.23
CA PHE A 377 -18.44 -7.29 26.33
C PHE A 377 -18.50 -6.08 25.40
N LYS A 378 -18.09 -4.93 25.94
CA LYS A 378 -17.86 -3.71 25.18
C LYS A 378 -16.41 -3.29 25.33
N GLU A 379 -15.77 -2.89 24.23
CA GLU A 379 -14.41 -2.35 24.30
C GLU A 379 -14.44 -1.03 25.08
N THR A 380 -13.62 -0.92 26.11
CA THR A 380 -13.55 0.27 26.98
C THR A 380 -12.44 1.24 26.57
N ARG A 381 -11.63 0.87 25.60
CA ARG A 381 -10.61 1.72 25.00
C ARG A 381 -11.15 2.28 23.69
N HIS A 382 -10.94 3.55 23.49
CA HIS A 382 -11.31 4.25 22.27
C HIS A 382 -10.11 4.49 21.39
N SER A 383 -10.29 4.40 20.07
CA SER A 383 -9.29 4.82 19.10
C SER A 383 -9.78 6.07 18.36
N ILE A 384 -8.93 7.07 18.23
CA ILE A 384 -9.30 8.30 17.52
C ILE A 384 -9.78 7.99 16.09
N ARG A 385 -9.26 6.96 15.44
CA ARG A 385 -9.69 6.54 14.11
C ARG A 385 -11.14 6.05 14.10
N ARG A 386 -11.51 5.05 14.92
CA ARG A 386 -12.89 4.53 14.94
C ARG A 386 -13.90 5.58 15.37
N GLN A 387 -13.56 6.40 16.38
CA GLN A 387 -14.43 7.52 16.79
C GLN A 387 -14.64 8.50 15.64
N SER A 388 -13.58 8.86 14.91
CA SER A 388 -13.65 9.76 13.76
C SER A 388 -14.47 9.20 12.62
N GLU A 389 -14.32 7.90 12.30
CA GLU A 389 -15.10 7.22 11.27
C GLU A 389 -16.59 7.18 11.61
N GLY A 390 -16.95 6.96 12.87
CA GLY A 390 -18.32 7.04 13.34
C GLY A 390 -18.91 8.45 13.25
N VAL A 391 -18.16 9.46 13.68
CA VAL A 391 -18.58 10.86 13.56
C VAL A 391 -18.75 11.27 12.09
N TYR A 392 -17.81 10.86 11.22
CA TYR A 392 -17.88 11.08 9.79
C TYR A 392 -19.16 10.48 9.17
N ALA A 393 -19.46 9.22 9.52
CA ALA A 393 -20.65 8.54 9.03
C ALA A 393 -21.95 9.27 9.44
N ILE A 394 -22.06 9.68 10.70
CA ILE A 394 -23.25 10.41 11.18
C ILE A 394 -23.32 11.82 10.58
N LEU A 395 -22.23 12.52 10.36
CA LEU A 395 -22.26 13.82 9.68
C LEU A 395 -22.73 13.69 8.23
N ASN A 396 -22.37 12.62 7.51
CA ASN A 396 -22.94 12.32 6.19
C ASN A 396 -24.46 12.09 6.28
N TYR A 397 -24.91 11.25 7.22
CA TYR A 397 -26.32 11.02 7.47
C TYR A 397 -27.07 12.31 7.79
N LEU A 398 -26.59 13.13 8.73
CA LEU A 398 -27.21 14.39 9.12
C LEU A 398 -27.26 15.40 7.97
N ASN A 399 -26.20 15.48 7.13
CA ASN A 399 -26.20 16.34 5.95
C ASN A 399 -27.24 15.89 4.93
N TYR A 400 -27.31 14.58 4.66
CA TYR A 400 -28.30 13.99 3.75
C TYR A 400 -29.74 14.27 4.25
N GLU A 401 -30.03 13.97 5.51
CA GLU A 401 -31.33 14.17 6.12
C GLU A 401 -31.76 15.66 6.13
N LYS A 402 -30.83 16.57 6.40
CA LYS A 402 -31.05 18.02 6.34
C LYS A 402 -31.42 18.50 4.94
N GLN A 403 -30.80 17.95 3.89
CA GLN A 403 -31.16 18.22 2.49
C GLN A 403 -32.61 17.76 2.21
N GLN A 404 -33.03 16.68 2.83
CA GLN A 404 -34.40 16.16 2.78
C GLN A 404 -35.36 16.88 3.75
N LYS A 405 -34.94 17.99 4.40
CA LYS A 405 -35.69 18.77 5.38
C LYS A 405 -36.08 17.98 6.64
N ARG A 406 -35.38 16.89 6.96
CA ARG A 406 -35.55 16.14 8.20
C ARG A 406 -34.51 16.56 9.24
N LYS A 407 -34.85 16.50 10.53
CA LYS A 407 -33.97 16.89 11.63
C LYS A 407 -33.80 15.75 12.62
N HIS A 408 -32.60 15.62 13.14
CA HIS A 408 -32.23 14.59 14.12
C HIS A 408 -31.52 15.23 15.33
N PRO A 409 -32.22 16.00 16.19
CA PRO A 409 -31.59 16.81 17.24
C PRO A 409 -30.81 15.98 18.26
N GLU A 410 -31.22 14.74 18.53
CA GLU A 410 -30.49 13.86 19.46
C GLU A 410 -29.14 13.43 18.86
N TRP A 411 -29.10 13.08 17.58
CA TRP A 411 -27.83 12.81 16.88
C TRP A 411 -26.94 14.05 16.83
N GLU A 412 -27.49 15.22 16.51
CA GLU A 412 -26.74 16.49 16.51
C GLU A 412 -26.11 16.76 17.88
N LYS A 413 -26.88 16.56 18.97
CA LYS A 413 -26.40 16.72 20.34
C LYS A 413 -25.26 15.75 20.68
N ARG A 414 -25.42 14.46 20.34
CA ARG A 414 -24.39 13.42 20.59
C ARG A 414 -23.09 13.74 19.85
N ILE A 415 -23.19 14.00 18.54
CA ILE A 415 -22.01 14.26 17.69
C ILE A 415 -21.30 15.56 18.11
N LYS A 416 -22.06 16.60 18.44
CA LYS A 416 -21.46 17.84 18.96
C LYS A 416 -20.69 17.61 20.26
N GLY A 417 -21.24 16.81 21.18
CA GLY A 417 -20.55 16.42 22.42
C GLY A 417 -19.24 15.68 22.16
N MET A 418 -19.23 14.73 21.22
CA MET A 418 -18.01 14.02 20.82
C MET A 418 -16.97 14.94 20.20
N LEU A 419 -17.38 15.84 19.31
CA LEU A 419 -16.49 16.81 18.67
C LEU A 419 -15.88 17.78 19.70
N ASP A 420 -16.66 18.24 20.69
CA ASP A 420 -16.15 19.04 21.79
C ASP A 420 -15.16 18.24 22.67
N SER A 421 -15.33 16.91 22.77
CA SER A 421 -14.36 16.01 23.41
C SER A 421 -13.08 15.84 22.57
N PHE A 422 -13.18 15.79 21.23
CA PHE A 422 -12.02 15.81 20.34
C PHE A 422 -11.17 17.07 20.55
N LEU A 423 -11.81 18.26 20.69
CA LEU A 423 -11.06 19.50 20.97
C LEU A 423 -10.28 19.45 22.29
N LYS A 424 -10.76 18.68 23.28
CA LYS A 424 -10.04 18.47 24.56
C LYS A 424 -8.92 17.44 24.44
N LEU A 425 -9.09 16.43 23.57
CA LEU A 425 -8.08 15.37 23.35
C LEU A 425 -6.92 15.81 22.48
N GLN A 426 -7.09 16.87 21.68
CA GLN A 426 -6.06 17.34 20.76
C GLN A 426 -4.86 17.90 21.53
N ASN A 427 -3.67 17.38 21.27
CA ASN A 427 -2.41 17.86 21.83
C ASN A 427 -2.07 19.27 21.30
N GLU A 428 -1.13 19.95 21.96
CA GLU A 428 -0.66 21.29 21.55
C GLU A 428 -0.03 21.30 20.15
N ASP A 429 0.66 20.21 19.79
CA ASP A 429 1.28 20.04 18.46
C ASP A 429 0.28 19.72 17.33
N GLY A 430 -1.01 19.60 17.65
CA GLY A 430 -2.08 19.28 16.73
C GLY A 430 -2.37 17.79 16.57
N SER A 431 -1.57 16.91 17.13
CA SER A 431 -1.81 15.45 17.11
C SER A 431 -2.96 15.03 18.00
N PHE A 432 -3.43 13.80 17.79
CA PHE A 432 -4.34 13.10 18.68
C PHE A 432 -3.67 11.82 19.22
N PRO A 433 -3.94 11.44 20.49
CA PRO A 433 -3.54 10.12 20.95
C PRO A 433 -4.25 9.05 20.12
N ARG A 434 -3.52 7.99 19.75
CA ARG A 434 -4.08 6.88 18.98
C ARG A 434 -5.17 6.15 19.75
N LYS A 435 -4.95 5.91 21.06
CA LYS A 435 -5.92 5.24 21.95
C LYS A 435 -6.02 5.96 23.29
N PHE A 436 -7.25 6.02 23.81
CA PHE A 436 -7.60 6.69 25.06
C PHE A 436 -8.80 6.00 25.74
N LYS A 437 -9.17 6.42 26.97
CA LYS A 437 -10.32 5.91 27.72
C LYS A 437 -11.38 6.99 27.94
N ASP A 438 -12.52 6.62 28.50
CA ASP A 438 -13.63 7.50 28.84
C ASP A 438 -13.24 8.71 29.70
N ASP A 439 -12.25 8.54 30.58
CA ASP A 439 -11.70 9.59 31.43
C ASP A 439 -10.62 10.44 30.76
N PHE A 440 -10.44 10.28 29.44
CA PHE A 440 -9.41 10.93 28.63
C PHE A 440 -7.97 10.48 28.92
N SER A 441 -7.76 9.48 29.79
CA SER A 441 -6.43 8.92 30.00
C SER A 441 -5.89 8.27 28.71
N VAL A 442 -4.63 8.61 28.38
CA VAL A 442 -3.99 8.15 27.16
C VAL A 442 -3.49 6.71 27.32
N VAL A 443 -3.85 5.84 26.41
CA VAL A 443 -3.39 4.44 26.35
C VAL A 443 -2.26 4.28 25.34
N ASP A 444 -2.33 4.99 24.21
CA ASP A 444 -1.30 5.02 23.16
C ASP A 444 -1.19 6.46 22.64
N ALA A 445 -0.05 7.09 22.91
CA ALA A 445 0.22 8.47 22.53
C ALA A 445 0.67 8.65 21.07
N SER A 446 0.81 7.54 20.30
CA SER A 446 1.24 7.61 18.90
C SER A 446 0.29 8.48 18.06
N GLY A 447 0.85 9.46 17.36
CA GLY A 447 0.10 10.46 16.59
C GLY A 447 -0.28 10.04 15.17
N GLY A 448 0.09 8.83 14.74
CA GLY A 448 -0.07 8.38 13.34
C GLY A 448 -1.51 8.27 12.85
N SER A 449 -2.49 8.08 13.76
CA SER A 449 -3.93 8.05 13.43
C SER A 449 -4.59 9.44 13.39
N THR A 450 -3.86 10.52 13.68
CA THR A 450 -4.33 11.91 13.68
C THR A 450 -5.07 12.31 12.39
N PRO A 451 -4.64 11.90 11.18
CA PRO A 451 -5.31 12.32 9.95
C PRO A 451 -6.78 11.91 9.87
N SER A 452 -7.20 10.84 10.53
CA SER A 452 -8.60 10.40 10.54
C SER A 452 -9.55 11.42 11.18
N ALA A 453 -9.08 12.21 12.14
CA ALA A 453 -9.89 13.23 12.83
C ALA A 453 -10.13 14.49 11.98
N THR A 454 -9.31 14.74 10.97
CA THR A 454 -9.43 15.97 10.14
C THR A 454 -10.75 16.04 9.38
N LEU A 455 -11.17 14.92 8.77
CA LEU A 455 -12.37 14.86 7.94
C LEU A 455 -13.63 15.26 8.72
N PRO A 456 -13.99 14.59 9.83
CA PRO A 456 -15.18 14.96 10.60
C PRO A 456 -15.08 16.37 11.18
N LEU A 457 -13.90 16.86 11.55
CA LEU A 457 -13.72 18.23 12.03
C LEU A 457 -14.02 19.26 10.93
N VAL A 458 -13.55 19.06 9.70
CA VAL A 458 -13.88 19.94 8.56
C VAL A 458 -15.37 19.91 8.27
N MET A 459 -15.99 18.73 8.22
CA MET A 459 -17.44 18.58 7.99
C MET A 459 -18.25 19.26 9.08
N ALA A 460 -17.86 19.04 10.34
CA ALA A 460 -18.53 19.62 11.51
C ALA A 460 -18.48 21.16 11.50
N SER A 461 -17.34 21.74 11.07
CA SER A 461 -17.21 23.20 10.98
C SER A 461 -18.26 23.83 10.05
N LYS A 462 -18.56 23.15 8.94
CA LYS A 462 -19.61 23.56 7.99
C LYS A 462 -21.02 23.29 8.54
N TYR A 463 -21.23 22.08 9.09
CA TYR A 463 -22.56 21.66 9.56
C TYR A 463 -23.05 22.51 10.72
N PHE A 464 -22.23 22.64 11.78
CA PHE A 464 -22.55 23.38 13.00
C PHE A 464 -22.20 24.88 12.93
N LYS A 465 -21.50 25.34 11.88
CA LYS A 465 -20.98 26.71 11.71
C LYS A 465 -20.05 27.14 12.86
N ASP A 466 -19.31 26.19 13.42
CA ASP A 466 -18.37 26.41 14.53
C ASP A 466 -16.93 26.41 14.04
N LYS A 467 -16.27 27.58 14.09
CA LYS A 467 -14.90 27.78 13.60
C LYS A 467 -13.85 27.02 14.41
N ARG A 468 -14.14 26.62 15.66
CA ARG A 468 -13.19 25.86 16.49
C ARG A 468 -12.82 24.53 15.85
N TYR A 469 -13.78 23.85 15.21
CA TYR A 469 -13.52 22.60 14.51
C TYR A 469 -12.59 22.77 13.30
N LEU A 470 -12.77 23.85 12.52
CA LEU A 470 -11.86 24.13 11.41
C LEU A 470 -10.44 24.48 11.90
N ALA A 471 -10.34 25.26 12.99
CA ALA A 471 -9.04 25.56 13.59
C ALA A 471 -8.33 24.29 14.09
N SER A 472 -9.08 23.38 14.71
CA SER A 472 -8.56 22.07 15.12
C SER A 472 -8.10 21.24 13.90
N ALA A 473 -8.90 21.18 12.82
CA ALA A 473 -8.54 20.49 11.58
C ALA A 473 -7.25 21.04 10.94
N LYS A 474 -7.06 22.36 10.97
CA LYS A 474 -5.81 22.97 10.47
C LYS A 474 -4.61 22.50 11.29
N ARG A 475 -4.70 22.54 12.63
CA ARG A 475 -3.62 22.04 13.50
C ARG A 475 -3.31 20.55 13.25
N THR A 476 -4.32 19.71 12.92
CA THR A 476 -4.01 18.32 12.54
C THR A 476 -3.12 18.27 11.30
N VAL A 477 -3.41 19.06 10.27
CA VAL A 477 -2.61 19.02 9.03
C VAL A 477 -1.25 19.69 9.20
N ASP A 478 -1.11 20.71 10.04
CA ASP A 478 0.20 21.24 10.43
C ASP A 478 1.09 20.13 11.06
N TYR A 479 0.50 19.33 11.95
CA TYR A 479 1.17 18.14 12.50
C TYR A 479 1.51 17.11 11.42
N LEU A 480 0.56 16.80 10.52
CA LEU A 480 0.79 15.84 9.43
C LEU A 480 1.91 16.29 8.50
N GLU A 481 1.94 17.56 8.14
CA GLU A 481 3.00 18.10 7.29
C GLU A 481 4.37 17.91 7.93
N LYS A 482 4.50 18.27 9.19
CA LYS A 482 5.77 18.24 9.92
C LYS A 482 6.24 16.81 10.23
N GLU A 483 5.34 15.94 10.69
CA GLU A 483 5.72 14.65 11.28
C GLU A 483 5.51 13.45 10.34
N LEU A 484 4.57 13.53 9.40
CA LEU A 484 4.27 12.41 8.49
C LEU A 484 4.72 12.71 7.05
N ILE A 485 4.18 13.78 6.44
CA ILE A 485 4.32 14.02 4.99
C ILE A 485 5.75 14.42 4.62
N SER A 486 6.34 15.38 5.34
CA SER A 486 7.72 15.81 5.08
C SER A 486 8.75 14.72 5.34
N LYS A 487 8.46 13.82 6.29
CA LYS A 487 9.33 12.71 6.65
C LYS A 487 9.05 11.43 5.85
N ALA A 488 7.98 11.41 5.06
CA ALA A 488 7.42 10.20 4.42
C ALA A 488 7.24 9.06 5.43
N ASP A 489 6.72 9.38 6.63
CA ASP A 489 6.59 8.47 7.76
C ASP A 489 5.11 8.29 8.11
N TYR A 490 4.40 7.45 7.35
CA TYR A 490 2.98 7.21 7.49
C TYR A 490 2.75 5.91 8.26
N PHE A 491 2.23 6.01 9.48
CA PHE A 491 2.19 4.88 10.43
C PHE A 491 0.94 4.88 11.31
N SER A 492 0.69 3.75 11.98
CA SER A 492 -0.29 3.58 13.06
C SER A 492 -1.73 3.91 12.71
N SER A 493 -2.15 3.84 11.45
CA SER A 493 -3.57 3.95 11.11
C SER A 493 -4.29 2.61 11.26
N THR A 494 -3.60 1.50 11.04
CA THR A 494 -4.09 0.18 11.44
C THR A 494 -4.21 0.11 12.96
N LEU A 495 -5.23 -0.59 13.46
CA LEU A 495 -5.57 -0.54 14.89
C LEU A 495 -4.66 -1.40 15.78
N ASP A 496 -3.94 -2.32 15.18
CA ASP A 496 -3.22 -3.40 15.82
C ASP A 496 -1.70 -3.40 15.54
N ALA A 497 -1.21 -2.42 14.79
CA ALA A 497 0.19 -2.26 14.45
C ALA A 497 0.65 -0.80 14.54
N ASN A 498 1.94 -0.57 14.74
CA ASN A 498 2.56 0.77 14.78
C ASN A 498 3.60 0.92 13.64
N CYS A 499 3.45 0.17 12.59
CA CYS A 499 4.31 0.19 11.41
C CYS A 499 3.86 1.21 10.37
N GLU A 500 4.63 1.36 9.33
CA GLU A 500 4.23 2.03 8.10
C GLU A 500 3.05 1.29 7.50
N ASP A 501 2.00 2.04 7.14
CA ASP A 501 0.80 1.47 6.55
C ASP A 501 0.17 2.34 5.45
N LYS A 502 -0.53 1.67 4.54
CA LYS A 502 -1.24 2.30 3.43
C LYS A 502 -2.31 3.27 3.92
N GLU A 503 -3.08 2.87 4.93
CA GLU A 503 -4.21 3.66 5.40
C GLU A 503 -3.79 4.99 6.01
N ALA A 504 -2.63 5.04 6.68
CA ALA A 504 -2.08 6.29 7.21
C ALA A 504 -1.80 7.29 6.08
N SER A 505 -1.25 6.84 4.96
CA SER A 505 -1.00 7.70 3.79
C SER A 505 -2.29 8.13 3.09
N LEU A 506 -3.29 7.24 2.98
CA LEU A 506 -4.62 7.56 2.46
C LEU A 506 -5.33 8.61 3.30
N TYR A 507 -5.35 8.44 4.62
CA TYR A 507 -5.96 9.43 5.53
C TYR A 507 -5.22 10.77 5.49
N ALA A 508 -3.89 10.77 5.41
CA ALA A 508 -3.11 12.01 5.29
C ALA A 508 -3.43 12.76 3.98
N ALA A 509 -3.52 12.05 2.85
CA ALA A 509 -3.90 12.62 1.57
C ALA A 509 -5.32 13.20 1.62
N THR A 510 -6.27 12.45 2.18
CA THR A 510 -7.67 12.86 2.30
C THR A 510 -7.84 14.03 3.27
N ALA A 511 -7.10 14.05 4.40
CA ALA A 511 -7.11 15.15 5.36
C ALA A 511 -6.69 16.49 4.70
N ALA A 512 -5.57 16.49 3.99
CA ALA A 512 -5.11 17.67 3.26
C ALA A 512 -6.09 18.06 2.14
N TYR A 513 -6.67 17.10 1.42
CA TYR A 513 -7.72 17.33 0.42
C TYR A 513 -8.93 18.06 1.01
N TYR A 514 -9.45 17.62 2.17
CA TYR A 514 -10.59 18.26 2.81
C TYR A 514 -10.33 19.71 3.21
N LEU A 515 -9.12 20.03 3.65
CA LEU A 515 -8.72 21.42 3.90
C LEU A 515 -8.61 22.21 2.60
N ALA A 516 -8.08 21.64 1.52
CA ALA A 516 -8.04 22.28 0.22
C ALA A 516 -9.44 22.66 -0.31
N LEU A 517 -10.48 21.84 0.00
CA LEU A 517 -11.87 22.12 -0.38
C LEU A 517 -12.49 23.31 0.35
N VAL A 518 -11.99 23.66 1.54
CA VAL A 518 -12.60 24.70 2.40
C VAL A 518 -11.75 25.96 2.52
N THR A 519 -10.57 25.99 1.91
CA THR A 519 -9.64 27.11 1.87
C THR A 519 -9.55 27.73 0.47
N LYS A 520 -8.85 28.86 0.33
CA LYS A 520 -8.71 29.60 -0.93
C LYS A 520 -7.28 30.10 -1.10
N GLY A 521 -6.93 30.54 -2.33
CA GLY A 521 -5.64 31.14 -2.65
C GLY A 521 -4.46 30.25 -2.30
N GLU A 522 -3.42 30.84 -1.72
CA GLU A 522 -2.17 30.15 -1.36
C GLU A 522 -2.39 29.00 -0.36
N GLU A 523 -3.28 29.18 0.61
CA GLU A 523 -3.60 28.13 1.58
C GLU A 523 -4.20 26.90 0.91
N ARG A 524 -5.09 27.08 -0.06
CA ARG A 524 -5.63 25.98 -0.87
C ARG A 524 -4.53 25.27 -1.66
N ALA A 525 -3.66 26.04 -2.31
CA ALA A 525 -2.55 25.50 -3.09
C ALA A 525 -1.59 24.68 -2.21
N HIS A 526 -1.29 25.18 -1.01
CA HIS A 526 -0.48 24.48 -0.02
C HIS A 526 -1.08 23.12 0.35
N TYR A 527 -2.34 23.07 0.80
CA TYR A 527 -2.99 21.80 1.15
C TYR A 527 -3.15 20.85 -0.04
N ALA A 528 -3.40 21.37 -1.24
CA ALA A 528 -3.43 20.56 -2.45
C ALA A 528 -2.05 19.92 -2.76
N GLY A 529 -0.97 20.66 -2.51
CA GLY A 529 0.41 20.17 -2.61
C GLY A 529 0.69 19.03 -1.62
N LEU A 530 0.26 19.18 -0.36
CA LEU A 530 0.39 18.15 0.66
C LEU A 530 -0.44 16.90 0.30
N ALA A 531 -1.67 17.08 -0.15
CA ALA A 531 -2.54 15.99 -0.61
C ALA A 531 -1.88 15.20 -1.74
N LYS A 532 -1.30 15.90 -2.74
CA LYS A 532 -0.57 15.28 -3.86
C LYS A 532 0.64 14.47 -3.36
N LYS A 533 1.47 15.05 -2.46
CA LYS A 533 2.67 14.38 -1.93
C LYS A 533 2.30 13.09 -1.18
N ALA A 534 1.28 13.14 -0.31
CA ALA A 534 0.78 11.97 0.40
C ALA A 534 0.12 10.95 -0.55
N ALA A 535 -0.57 11.41 -1.61
CA ALA A 535 -1.20 10.55 -2.59
C ALA A 535 -0.18 9.71 -3.38
N TYR A 536 0.94 10.26 -3.80
CA TYR A 536 1.99 9.48 -4.46
C TYR A 536 2.56 8.39 -3.54
N PHE A 537 2.74 8.70 -2.25
CA PHE A 537 3.15 7.69 -1.30
C PHE A 537 2.09 6.60 -1.14
N ALA A 538 0.80 6.97 -1.07
CA ALA A 538 -0.30 6.01 -1.01
C ALA A 538 -0.35 5.11 -2.25
N LEU A 539 -0.10 5.65 -3.46
CA LEU A 539 -0.05 4.89 -4.70
C LEU A 539 1.01 3.80 -4.68
N SER A 540 2.11 3.99 -3.95
CA SER A 540 3.19 3.01 -3.84
C SER A 540 2.78 1.67 -3.21
N TRP A 541 1.65 1.63 -2.52
CA TRP A 541 1.07 0.43 -1.92
C TRP A 541 0.23 -0.40 -2.88
N TYR A 542 -0.19 0.17 -4.04
CA TYR A 542 -1.10 -0.48 -4.97
C TYR A 542 -0.34 -1.22 -6.07
N TYR A 543 -0.76 -2.44 -6.36
CA TYR A 543 -0.14 -3.27 -7.38
C TYR A 543 -0.27 -2.65 -8.77
N THR A 544 0.86 -2.51 -9.46
CA THR A 544 0.96 -2.06 -10.86
C THR A 544 1.00 -3.24 -11.83
N TRP A 545 0.94 -4.47 -11.33
CA TRP A 545 1.04 -5.71 -12.09
C TRP A 545 0.12 -6.80 -11.53
N ASP A 546 -0.08 -7.87 -12.28
CA ASP A 546 -0.82 -9.04 -11.83
C ASP A 546 0.15 -10.08 -11.31
N VAL A 547 0.07 -10.38 -10.04
CA VAL A 547 0.78 -11.50 -9.42
C VAL A 547 0.20 -12.79 -9.99
N PRO A 548 1.03 -13.71 -10.53
CA PRO A 548 0.56 -15.02 -10.93
C PRO A 548 0.28 -15.87 -9.70
N PHE A 549 -0.83 -16.58 -9.71
CA PHE A 549 -1.18 -17.58 -8.71
C PHE A 549 -1.23 -18.95 -9.38
N ALA A 550 -0.74 -19.98 -8.68
CA ALA A 550 -0.70 -21.33 -9.21
C ALA A 550 -2.12 -21.91 -9.39
N GLU A 551 -2.29 -22.74 -10.42
CA GLU A 551 -3.45 -23.60 -10.57
C GLU A 551 -3.57 -24.53 -9.35
N GLY A 552 -4.79 -24.73 -8.82
CA GLY A 552 -5.05 -25.42 -7.57
C GLY A 552 -4.95 -24.56 -6.31
N GLN A 553 -4.58 -23.28 -6.44
CA GLN A 553 -4.78 -22.27 -5.40
C GLN A 553 -6.06 -21.48 -5.66
N MET A 554 -6.84 -21.22 -4.62
CA MET A 554 -8.13 -20.52 -4.72
C MET A 554 -8.03 -19.24 -5.57
N LEU A 555 -7.01 -18.40 -5.36
CA LEU A 555 -6.83 -17.14 -6.10
C LEU A 555 -6.43 -17.37 -7.56
N GLY A 556 -5.70 -18.45 -7.85
CA GLY A 556 -5.36 -18.87 -9.21
C GLY A 556 -6.59 -19.40 -9.95
N ASP A 557 -7.38 -20.24 -9.29
CA ASP A 557 -8.56 -20.89 -9.88
C ASP A 557 -9.67 -19.88 -10.23
N ILE A 558 -9.83 -18.81 -9.43
CA ILE A 558 -10.75 -17.70 -9.76
C ILE A 558 -10.14 -16.65 -10.70
N GLY A 559 -8.86 -16.79 -11.07
CA GLY A 559 -8.16 -15.86 -11.97
C GLY A 559 -8.02 -14.44 -11.42
N LEU A 560 -7.77 -14.30 -10.11
CA LEU A 560 -7.62 -12.99 -9.47
C LEU A 560 -6.59 -12.12 -10.20
N LYS A 561 -6.96 -10.86 -10.44
CA LYS A 561 -6.06 -9.82 -10.95
C LYS A 561 -5.71 -8.87 -9.80
N THR A 562 -4.42 -8.71 -9.51
CA THR A 562 -3.97 -7.90 -8.36
C THR A 562 -3.80 -6.43 -8.68
N ARG A 563 -3.75 -6.04 -9.95
CA ARG A 563 -3.65 -4.62 -10.35
C ARG A 563 -4.73 -3.76 -9.71
N GLY A 564 -4.31 -2.70 -9.03
CA GLY A 564 -5.20 -1.78 -8.32
C GLY A 564 -5.61 -2.24 -6.92
N TRP A 565 -5.28 -3.46 -6.48
CA TRP A 565 -5.35 -3.85 -5.08
C TRP A 565 -4.15 -3.31 -4.33
N GLY A 566 -4.26 -3.10 -3.02
CA GLY A 566 -3.18 -2.56 -2.18
C GLY A 566 -2.69 -3.55 -1.14
N ASN A 567 -1.41 -3.47 -0.76
CA ASN A 567 -0.92 -4.06 0.48
C ASN A 567 -1.36 -3.22 1.67
N VAL A 568 -1.62 -3.84 2.81
CA VAL A 568 -2.12 -3.15 4.02
C VAL A 568 -1.00 -2.41 4.74
N SER A 569 0.07 -3.11 5.09
CA SER A 569 1.19 -2.55 5.86
C SER A 569 2.44 -3.42 5.76
N VAL A 570 3.57 -2.92 6.23
CA VAL A 570 4.82 -3.70 6.25
C VAL A 570 4.77 -4.91 7.19
N GLU A 571 3.97 -4.85 8.26
CA GLU A 571 3.76 -6.00 9.15
C GLU A 571 2.69 -6.98 8.66
N ASN A 572 1.73 -6.48 7.89
CA ASN A 572 0.57 -7.23 7.42
C ASN A 572 0.50 -7.14 5.89
N ASN A 573 1.39 -7.89 5.25
CA ASN A 573 1.52 -7.93 3.80
C ASN A 573 0.46 -8.85 3.22
N HIS A 574 -0.76 -8.34 3.09
CA HIS A 574 -1.86 -8.97 2.38
C HIS A 574 -2.61 -7.95 1.54
N ILE A 575 -3.23 -8.42 0.47
CA ILE A 575 -3.99 -7.58 -0.46
C ILE A 575 -5.36 -7.20 0.11
N ASP A 576 -5.72 -5.93 -0.09
CA ASP A 576 -7.06 -5.42 0.17
C ASP A 576 -7.50 -4.38 -0.89
N VAL A 577 -8.77 -3.98 -0.83
CA VAL A 577 -9.37 -2.99 -1.74
C VAL A 577 -9.68 -1.65 -1.07
N PHE A 578 -9.12 -1.39 0.11
CA PHE A 578 -9.39 -0.16 0.85
C PHE A 578 -8.81 1.06 0.14
N ILE A 579 -9.68 1.94 -0.36
CA ILE A 579 -9.30 3.15 -1.09
C ILE A 579 -9.80 4.47 -0.46
N PHE A 580 -10.73 4.42 0.46
CA PHE A 580 -11.30 5.51 1.27
C PHE A 580 -11.18 6.92 0.64
N GLU A 581 -12.18 7.34 -0.15
CA GLU A 581 -12.25 8.66 -0.86
C GLU A 581 -11.00 9.02 -1.70
N PHE A 582 -10.10 8.08 -1.93
CA PHE A 582 -8.84 8.35 -2.62
C PHE A 582 -9.05 8.74 -4.09
N ALA A 583 -10.12 8.27 -4.71
CA ALA A 583 -10.48 8.66 -6.07
C ALA A 583 -10.73 10.18 -6.18
N ASP A 584 -11.33 10.80 -5.17
CA ASP A 584 -11.58 12.26 -5.13
C ASP A 584 -10.27 13.04 -4.98
N VAL A 585 -9.33 12.53 -4.19
CA VAL A 585 -7.98 13.12 -4.06
C VAL A 585 -7.24 13.07 -5.39
N LEU A 586 -7.30 11.94 -6.09
CA LEU A 586 -6.68 11.79 -7.42
C LEU A 586 -7.34 12.71 -8.46
N HIS A 587 -8.66 12.84 -8.43
CA HIS A 587 -9.39 13.74 -9.33
C HIS A 587 -9.01 15.20 -9.11
N LEU A 588 -8.93 15.68 -7.87
CA LEU A 588 -8.44 17.02 -7.55
C LEU A 588 -7.03 17.24 -8.08
N SER A 589 -6.15 16.27 -7.92
CA SER A 589 -4.78 16.32 -8.42
C SER A 589 -4.74 16.49 -9.95
N LEU A 590 -5.59 15.78 -10.69
CA LEU A 590 -5.70 15.89 -12.15
C LEU A 590 -6.21 17.25 -12.59
N ILE A 591 -7.19 17.86 -11.91
CA ILE A 591 -7.71 19.18 -12.20
C ILE A 591 -6.61 20.23 -12.03
N HIS A 592 -5.78 20.15 -10.99
CA HIS A 592 -4.67 21.05 -10.75
C HIS A 592 -3.49 20.88 -11.73
N ILE A 593 -3.37 19.72 -12.37
CA ILE A 593 -2.38 19.48 -13.43
C ILE A 593 -2.88 20.02 -14.78
N SER A 594 -4.18 19.91 -15.05
CA SER A 594 -4.79 20.31 -16.34
C SER A 594 -5.24 21.77 -16.41
N GLU A 595 -5.41 22.46 -15.28
CA GLU A 595 -5.75 23.88 -15.19
C GLU A 595 -4.66 24.66 -14.43
N PRO A 596 -3.57 25.07 -15.07
CA PRO A 596 -2.72 26.11 -14.50
C PRO A 596 -3.50 27.42 -14.49
N THR A 597 -3.95 27.83 -13.29
CA THR A 597 -4.38 29.21 -12.98
C THR A 597 -5.38 29.85 -13.94
N ARG A 598 -6.67 29.61 -13.76
CA ARG A 598 -7.65 30.63 -14.02
C ARG A 598 -7.90 31.41 -12.71
N HIS A 599 -7.27 32.57 -12.65
CA HIS A 599 -7.59 33.63 -11.68
C HIS A 599 -8.93 34.28 -12.03
#